data_772c19f550a35252e0a4e3d95a9fc181
#
_entry.id   772c19f550a35252e0a4e3d95a9fc181
#
_cell.length_a   1.000
_cell.length_b   1.000
_cell.length_c   1.000
_cell.angle_alpha   90.00
_cell.angle_beta   90.00
_cell.angle_gamma   90.00
#
_symmetry.space_group_name_H-M   'P 1'
#
loop_
_entity.id
_entity.type
_entity.pdbx_description
1 polymer ?
#
loop_
_entity_poly.entity_id
_entity_poly.type
_entity_poly.pdbx_seq_one_letter_code
_entity_poly.pdbx_strand_id
1 'polypeptide(L)'
;MTTVSGTNIKEIPDIIDLVVKNNVDIFAFGRYCPTSLEKSTHIEPLEYRNLLDICWQKFEQYKENHTSFNLKDHLWTLYLYEKGLIEIPDTLDEYTIYDGCHCGSHHMTILPDGKIYACRRMESCVGNIQDKSLYDWFHDKEYDKYRQYDRFEKCRKCELFRFCRGCPAVTYGYSHNMYGRDPQCWKEVD
;
A
#
# COMPACT_ATOMS: atom_id res chain seq x y z
N MET A 1 3.37 14.42 2.86
CA MET A 1 2.74 13.08 2.97
C MET A 1 2.16 12.90 4.37
N THR A 2 0.97 12.30 4.48
CA THR A 2 0.25 12.06 5.75
C THR A 2 0.07 10.56 5.97
N THR A 3 0.15 10.11 7.22
CA THR A 3 -0.19 8.74 7.60
C THR A 3 -1.62 8.73 8.15
N VAL A 4 -2.48 7.88 7.59
CA VAL A 4 -3.90 7.77 7.95
C VAL A 4 -4.10 6.63 8.92
N SER A 5 -4.84 6.89 10.00
CA SER A 5 -5.29 5.92 11.00
C SER A 5 -6.69 6.29 11.49
N GLY A 6 -7.32 5.45 12.30
CA GLY A 6 -8.61 5.74 12.91
C GLY A 6 -8.63 7.04 13.75
N THR A 7 -7.46 7.48 14.22
CA THR A 7 -7.36 8.72 15.03
C THR A 7 -7.52 10.00 14.22
N ASN A 8 -7.15 9.99 12.92
CA ASN A 8 -7.13 11.20 12.09
C ASN A 8 -7.84 11.07 10.74
N ILE A 9 -8.53 9.97 10.48
CA ILE A 9 -9.20 9.73 9.19
C ILE A 9 -10.18 10.87 8.81
N LYS A 10 -10.84 11.45 9.78
CA LYS A 10 -11.81 12.53 9.57
C LYS A 10 -11.17 13.87 9.21
N GLU A 11 -9.88 14.04 9.51
CA GLU A 11 -9.13 15.28 9.25
C GLU A 11 -8.53 15.31 7.83
N ILE A 12 -8.45 14.15 7.15
CA ILE A 12 -7.79 14.05 5.85
C ILE A 12 -8.39 14.99 4.80
N PRO A 13 -9.72 15.15 4.70
CA PRO A 13 -10.33 16.11 3.78
C PRO A 13 -9.91 17.56 4.04
N ASP A 14 -9.82 17.96 5.30
CA ASP A 14 -9.40 19.31 5.70
C ASP A 14 -7.90 19.53 5.45
N ILE A 15 -7.08 18.45 5.61
CA ILE A 15 -5.66 18.49 5.26
C ILE A 15 -5.48 18.69 3.75
N ILE A 16 -6.34 18.12 2.89
CA ILE A 16 -6.32 18.35 1.45
C ILE A 16 -6.57 19.84 1.16
N ASP A 17 -7.59 20.44 1.77
CA ASP A 17 -7.87 21.87 1.60
C ASP A 17 -6.69 22.75 2.06
N LEU A 18 -6.07 22.36 3.18
CA LEU A 18 -4.93 23.08 3.74
C LEU A 18 -3.70 23.04 2.80
N VAL A 19 -3.38 21.88 2.22
CA VAL A 19 -2.22 21.73 1.33
C VAL A 19 -2.44 22.50 0.02
N VAL A 20 -3.66 22.47 -0.53
CA VAL A 20 -4.01 23.26 -1.72
C VAL A 20 -3.93 24.75 -1.43
N LYS A 21 -4.49 25.22 -0.31
CA LYS A 21 -4.42 26.63 0.11
C LYS A 21 -2.97 27.12 0.26
N ASN A 22 -2.04 26.26 0.64
CA ASN A 22 -0.63 26.59 0.84
C ASN A 22 0.25 26.26 -0.38
N ASN A 23 -0.34 25.95 -1.54
CA ASN A 23 0.37 25.63 -2.78
C ASN A 23 1.47 24.57 -2.59
N VAL A 24 1.16 23.50 -1.84
CA VAL A 24 2.06 22.36 -1.70
C VAL A 24 2.16 21.62 -3.04
N ASP A 25 3.36 21.30 -3.50
CA ASP A 25 3.56 20.70 -4.83
C ASP A 25 2.87 19.33 -4.94
N ILE A 26 3.12 18.44 -3.97
CA ILE A 26 2.59 17.08 -4.03
C ILE A 26 2.01 16.68 -2.67
N PHE A 27 0.76 16.22 -2.67
CA PHE A 27 0.14 15.58 -1.53
C PHE A 27 -0.07 14.09 -1.77
N ALA A 28 0.22 13.31 -0.74
CA ALA A 28 -0.05 11.88 -0.70
C ALA A 28 -0.37 11.42 0.71
N PHE A 29 -1.13 10.36 0.85
CA PHE A 29 -1.28 9.66 2.12
C PHE A 29 -1.13 8.15 1.96
N GLY A 30 -0.88 7.47 3.06
CA GLY A 30 -0.87 6.02 3.13
C GLY A 30 -1.31 5.59 4.51
N ARG A 31 -1.85 4.38 4.61
CA ARG A 31 -2.36 3.85 5.87
C ARG A 31 -1.25 3.63 6.89
N TYR A 32 -1.60 3.78 8.14
CA TYR A 32 -0.75 3.39 9.27
C TYR A 32 -0.51 1.87 9.26
N CYS A 33 0.73 1.46 9.50
CA CYS A 33 1.09 0.07 9.73
C CYS A 33 1.28 -0.12 11.23
N PRO A 34 0.35 -0.75 11.96
CA PRO A 34 0.45 -0.88 13.40
C PRO A 34 1.62 -1.81 13.78
N THR A 35 2.31 -1.45 14.85
CA THR A 35 3.31 -2.32 15.50
C THR A 35 2.73 -3.03 16.72
N SER A 36 1.57 -2.58 17.19
CA SER A 36 0.74 -3.17 18.22
C SER A 36 -0.74 -3.00 17.87
N LEU A 37 -1.60 -3.89 18.35
CA LEU A 37 -3.03 -3.86 18.09
C LEU A 37 -3.73 -2.82 18.97
N GLU A 38 -3.66 -1.54 18.59
CA GLU A 38 -4.42 -0.47 19.21
C GLU A 38 -5.73 -0.26 18.44
N LYS A 39 -6.85 -0.53 19.08
CA LYS A 39 -8.20 -0.38 18.47
C LYS A 39 -8.45 1.05 17.95
N SER A 40 -7.89 2.06 18.62
CA SER A 40 -8.03 3.47 18.24
C SER A 40 -7.42 3.80 16.88
N THR A 41 -6.47 3.02 16.38
CA THR A 41 -5.84 3.23 15.09
C THR A 41 -6.50 2.45 13.95
N HIS A 42 -7.44 1.55 14.29
CA HIS A 42 -8.16 0.75 13.29
C HIS A 42 -9.09 1.62 12.45
N ILE A 43 -9.22 1.24 11.19
CA ILE A 43 -10.16 1.82 10.23
C ILE A 43 -10.96 0.66 9.64
N GLU A 44 -12.28 0.75 9.66
CA GLU A 44 -13.15 -0.23 9.03
C GLU A 44 -13.06 -0.16 7.50
N PRO A 45 -13.21 -1.27 6.77
CA PRO A 45 -13.09 -1.29 5.30
C PRO A 45 -13.97 -0.26 4.58
N LEU A 46 -15.24 -0.16 4.97
CA LEU A 46 -16.19 0.79 4.35
C LEU A 46 -15.89 2.24 4.74
N GLU A 47 -15.38 2.48 5.94
CA GLU A 47 -14.94 3.80 6.36
C GLU A 47 -13.74 4.27 5.52
N TYR A 48 -12.78 3.37 5.26
CA TYR A 48 -11.65 3.68 4.40
C TYR A 48 -12.08 3.93 2.95
N ARG A 49 -13.00 3.10 2.41
CA ARG A 49 -13.57 3.32 1.08
C ARG A 49 -14.27 4.68 0.97
N ASN A 50 -15.04 5.07 1.98
CA ASN A 50 -15.69 6.37 2.02
C ASN A 50 -14.68 7.53 2.06
N LEU A 51 -13.57 7.37 2.81
CA LEU A 51 -12.49 8.36 2.77
C LEU A 51 -11.94 8.52 1.35
N LEU A 52 -11.66 7.43 0.64
CA LEU A 52 -11.15 7.50 -0.74
C LEU A 52 -12.14 8.22 -1.66
N ASP A 53 -13.44 8.00 -1.50
CA ASP A 53 -14.48 8.67 -2.28
C ASP A 53 -14.48 10.20 -2.03
N ILE A 54 -14.40 10.63 -0.78
CA ILE A 54 -14.31 12.05 -0.41
C ILE A 54 -13.00 12.66 -0.96
N CYS A 55 -11.88 11.95 -0.81
CA CYS A 55 -10.59 12.42 -1.35
C CYS A 55 -10.61 12.55 -2.85
N TRP A 56 -11.20 11.59 -3.58
CA TRP A 56 -11.32 11.65 -5.03
C TRP A 56 -12.14 12.86 -5.48
N GLN A 57 -13.27 13.14 -4.83
CA GLN A 57 -14.08 14.33 -5.12
C GLN A 57 -13.27 15.62 -4.95
N LYS A 58 -12.46 15.72 -3.88
CA LYS A 58 -11.56 16.86 -3.68
C LYS A 58 -10.44 16.93 -4.71
N PHE A 59 -9.87 15.80 -5.12
CA PHE A 59 -8.85 15.78 -6.16
C PHE A 59 -9.41 16.27 -7.50
N GLU A 60 -10.62 15.86 -7.88
CA GLU A 60 -11.30 16.39 -9.05
C GLU A 60 -11.64 17.89 -8.92
N GLN A 61 -12.08 18.33 -7.74
CA GLN A 61 -12.33 19.75 -7.45
C GLN A 61 -11.08 20.60 -7.64
N TYR A 62 -9.91 20.08 -7.23
CA TYR A 62 -8.65 20.82 -7.22
C TYR A 62 -7.68 20.46 -8.36
N LYS A 63 -8.13 19.71 -9.37
CA LYS A 63 -7.25 19.22 -10.45
C LYS A 63 -6.53 20.30 -11.25
N GLU A 64 -7.09 21.52 -11.33
CA GLU A 64 -6.47 22.66 -12.00
C GLU A 64 -5.60 23.53 -11.06
N ASN A 65 -5.50 23.15 -9.79
CA ASN A 65 -4.66 23.86 -8.83
C ASN A 65 -3.18 23.39 -8.94
N HIS A 66 -2.28 24.11 -8.25
CA HIS A 66 -0.85 23.79 -8.24
C HIS A 66 -0.57 22.40 -7.63
N THR A 67 -1.32 21.98 -6.62
CA THR A 67 -1.09 20.74 -5.88
C THR A 67 -1.43 19.51 -6.69
N SER A 68 -0.45 18.63 -6.89
CA SER A 68 -0.67 17.29 -7.46
C SER A 68 -0.99 16.27 -6.38
N PHE A 69 -1.90 15.33 -6.68
CA PHE A 69 -2.31 14.28 -5.76
C PHE A 69 -1.74 12.91 -6.19
N ASN A 70 -0.96 12.29 -5.30
CA ASN A 70 -0.37 10.98 -5.56
C ASN A 70 -1.17 9.88 -4.84
N LEU A 71 -1.67 8.90 -5.60
CA LEU A 71 -2.50 7.79 -5.14
C LEU A 71 -1.62 6.66 -4.56
N LYS A 72 -0.90 6.96 -3.49
CA LYS A 72 0.16 6.10 -2.94
C LYS A 72 -0.34 4.83 -2.25
N ASP A 73 -1.53 4.83 -1.67
CA ASP A 73 -2.06 3.63 -1.03
C ASP A 73 -2.56 2.61 -2.06
N HIS A 74 -2.27 1.34 -1.86
CA HIS A 74 -2.58 0.29 -2.84
C HIS A 74 -4.09 0.05 -3.03
N LEU A 75 -4.94 0.44 -2.08
CA LEU A 75 -6.39 0.32 -2.22
C LEU A 75 -7.00 1.37 -3.15
N TRP A 76 -6.24 2.37 -3.60
CA TRP A 76 -6.64 3.23 -4.70
C TRP A 76 -6.90 2.43 -5.98
N THR A 77 -6.12 1.39 -6.27
CA THR A 77 -6.34 0.51 -7.43
C THR A 77 -7.72 -0.14 -7.36
N LEU A 78 -8.12 -0.65 -6.20
CA LEU A 78 -9.46 -1.21 -6.01
C LEU A 78 -10.55 -0.16 -6.19
N TYR A 79 -10.37 1.03 -5.61
CA TYR A 79 -11.31 2.13 -5.71
C TYR A 79 -11.52 2.58 -7.17
N LEU A 80 -10.43 2.81 -7.90
CA LEU A 80 -10.47 3.23 -9.30
C LEU A 80 -11.08 2.16 -10.22
N TYR A 81 -10.81 0.89 -9.95
CA TYR A 81 -11.42 -0.23 -10.66
C TYR A 81 -12.94 -0.26 -10.47
N GLU A 82 -13.44 -0.12 -9.24
CA GLU A 82 -14.89 -0.03 -8.97
C GLU A 82 -15.57 1.17 -9.62
N LYS A 83 -14.85 2.26 -9.83
CA LYS A 83 -15.35 3.46 -10.52
C LYS A 83 -15.26 3.33 -12.06
N GLY A 84 -14.72 2.25 -12.61
CA GLY A 84 -14.49 2.08 -14.04
C GLY A 84 -13.44 3.03 -14.61
N LEU A 85 -12.53 3.53 -13.75
CA LEU A 85 -11.45 4.45 -14.14
C LEU A 85 -10.16 3.74 -14.53
N ILE A 86 -10.06 2.45 -14.20
CA ILE A 86 -9.01 1.55 -14.69
C ILE A 86 -9.66 0.25 -15.16
N GLU A 87 -9.09 -0.33 -16.21
CA GLU A 87 -9.49 -1.62 -16.77
C GLU A 87 -8.36 -2.63 -16.61
N ILE A 88 -8.73 -3.89 -16.39
CA ILE A 88 -7.78 -5.00 -16.36
C ILE A 88 -7.70 -5.56 -17.79
N PRO A 89 -6.50 -5.67 -18.39
CA PRO A 89 -6.36 -6.28 -19.71
C PRO A 89 -6.86 -7.73 -19.74
N ASP A 90 -7.49 -8.12 -20.84
CA ASP A 90 -8.01 -9.49 -21.03
C ASP A 90 -6.92 -10.56 -20.97
N THR A 91 -5.68 -10.17 -21.33
CA THR A 91 -4.52 -11.08 -21.30
C THR A 91 -3.45 -10.53 -20.38
N LEU A 92 -3.10 -11.30 -19.36
CA LEU A 92 -2.05 -10.97 -18.42
C LEU A 92 -0.97 -12.06 -18.47
N ASP A 93 0.28 -11.65 -18.35
CA ASP A 93 1.38 -12.58 -18.10
C ASP A 93 1.21 -13.17 -16.69
N GLU A 94 1.22 -14.49 -16.60
CA GLU A 94 0.97 -15.23 -15.34
C GLU A 94 1.98 -14.88 -14.24
N TYR A 95 3.21 -14.53 -14.60
CA TYR A 95 4.29 -14.28 -13.65
C TYR A 95 4.56 -12.80 -13.39
N THR A 96 3.94 -11.90 -14.15
CA THR A 96 4.19 -10.47 -14.06
C THR A 96 3.30 -9.79 -13.00
N ILE A 97 3.91 -9.01 -12.13
CA ILE A 97 3.25 -8.07 -11.23
C ILE A 97 3.32 -6.70 -11.89
N TYR A 98 2.16 -6.16 -12.25
CA TYR A 98 2.07 -4.90 -13.00
C TYR A 98 2.07 -3.68 -12.08
N ASP A 99 1.44 -3.78 -10.91
CA ASP A 99 1.35 -2.66 -9.96
C ASP A 99 1.10 -3.17 -8.53
N GLY A 100 0.86 -2.25 -7.60
CA GLY A 100 0.59 -2.49 -6.20
C GLY A 100 1.86 -2.52 -5.34
N CYS A 101 1.88 -3.38 -4.33
CA CYS A 101 3.02 -3.44 -3.42
C CYS A 101 4.26 -4.02 -4.07
N HIS A 102 5.36 -3.27 -4.05
CA HIS A 102 6.66 -3.69 -4.60
C HIS A 102 7.54 -4.46 -3.61
N CYS A 103 7.04 -4.77 -2.41
CA CYS A 103 7.75 -5.62 -1.45
C CYS A 103 8.02 -7.00 -2.09
N GLY A 104 9.28 -7.39 -2.11
CA GLY A 104 9.74 -8.63 -2.74
C GLY A 104 10.03 -8.54 -4.24
N SER A 105 9.43 -7.62 -5.01
CA SER A 105 9.57 -7.56 -6.46
C SER A 105 10.55 -6.49 -6.96
N HIS A 106 10.44 -5.24 -6.51
CA HIS A 106 11.18 -4.11 -7.06
C HIS A 106 11.78 -3.19 -5.98
N HIS A 107 11.69 -3.56 -4.69
CA HIS A 107 11.95 -2.63 -3.60
C HIS A 107 12.78 -3.28 -2.50
N MET A 108 13.88 -2.66 -2.16
CA MET A 108 14.67 -2.92 -0.95
C MET A 108 14.86 -1.60 -0.20
N THR A 109 14.93 -1.66 1.11
CA THR A 109 15.24 -0.52 1.97
C THR A 109 16.51 -0.80 2.75
N ILE A 110 17.48 0.12 2.71
CA ILE A 110 18.69 0.08 3.51
C ILE A 110 18.49 1.02 4.70
N LEU A 111 18.66 0.53 5.90
CA LEU A 111 18.61 1.31 7.13
C LEU A 111 19.98 1.93 7.45
N PRO A 112 20.05 2.95 8.33
CA PRO A 112 21.31 3.62 8.67
C PRO A 112 22.40 2.70 9.25
N ASP A 113 22.02 1.57 9.84
CA ASP A 113 22.92 0.55 10.37
C ASP A 113 23.36 -0.49 9.32
N GLY A 114 23.01 -0.28 8.06
CA GLY A 114 23.34 -1.16 6.94
C GLY A 114 22.38 -2.35 6.77
N LYS A 115 21.40 -2.52 7.65
CA LYS A 115 20.40 -3.60 7.48
C LYS A 115 19.55 -3.38 6.25
N ILE A 116 19.27 -4.48 5.56
CA ILE A 116 18.44 -4.51 4.34
C ILE A 116 17.08 -5.10 4.71
N TYR A 117 16.03 -4.37 4.37
CA TYR A 117 14.64 -4.74 4.59
C TYR A 117 13.89 -4.88 3.25
N ALA A 118 13.02 -5.88 3.14
CA ALA A 118 12.09 -5.98 2.01
C ALA A 118 11.03 -4.87 2.07
N CYS A 119 10.64 -4.43 3.27
CA CYS A 119 9.77 -3.26 3.49
C CYS A 119 10.10 -2.61 4.83
N ARG A 120 10.41 -1.29 4.86
CA ARG A 120 10.72 -0.55 6.10
C ARG A 120 9.55 -0.44 7.08
N ARG A 121 8.32 -0.78 6.65
CA ARG A 121 7.09 -0.60 7.43
C ARG A 121 6.70 -1.84 8.23
N MET A 122 7.46 -2.94 8.12
CA MET A 122 7.30 -4.16 8.92
C MET A 122 8.66 -4.77 9.20
N GLU A 123 8.73 -5.67 10.19
CA GLU A 123 9.96 -6.45 10.42
C GLU A 123 10.19 -7.40 9.24
N SER A 124 11.19 -7.07 8.43
CA SER A 124 11.47 -7.76 7.17
C SER A 124 12.95 -7.72 6.82
N CYS A 125 13.82 -7.80 7.87
CA CYS A 125 15.26 -7.83 7.68
C CYS A 125 15.67 -9.09 6.90
N VAL A 126 16.46 -8.90 5.84
CA VAL A 126 17.01 -9.99 5.01
C VAL A 126 18.52 -10.13 5.19
N GLY A 127 19.20 -9.12 5.69
CA GLY A 127 20.63 -9.14 5.94
C GLY A 127 21.25 -7.76 6.08
N ASN A 128 22.55 -7.65 5.82
CA ASN A 128 23.29 -6.40 5.90
C ASN A 128 24.10 -6.15 4.62
N ILE A 129 24.16 -4.88 4.17
CA ILE A 129 24.89 -4.48 2.96
C ILE A 129 26.40 -4.76 3.05
N GLN A 130 26.95 -4.95 4.26
CA GLN A 130 28.35 -5.26 4.49
C GLN A 130 28.67 -6.73 4.17
N ASP A 131 27.68 -7.63 4.17
CA ASP A 131 27.89 -9.08 4.03
C ASP A 131 27.91 -9.53 2.57
N LYS A 132 27.08 -8.91 1.70
CA LYS A 132 26.90 -9.24 0.29
C LYS A 132 26.53 -8.01 -0.52
N SER A 133 26.69 -8.07 -1.85
CA SER A 133 26.17 -7.05 -2.76
C SER A 133 24.64 -6.98 -2.72
N LEU A 134 24.07 -5.81 -3.09
CA LEU A 134 22.61 -5.67 -3.20
C LEU A 134 22.00 -6.63 -4.22
N TYR A 135 22.75 -6.92 -5.29
CA TYR A 135 22.34 -7.89 -6.30
C TYR A 135 22.20 -9.29 -5.70
N ASP A 136 23.21 -9.74 -4.91
CA ASP A 136 23.17 -11.05 -4.27
C ASP A 136 22.04 -11.14 -3.23
N TRP A 137 21.82 -10.08 -2.44
CA TRP A 137 20.68 -10.02 -1.51
C TRP A 137 19.34 -10.08 -2.23
N PHE A 138 19.21 -9.39 -3.37
CA PHE A 138 17.97 -9.39 -4.15
C PHE A 138 17.62 -10.78 -4.70
N HIS A 139 18.64 -11.64 -4.93
CA HIS A 139 18.49 -13.01 -5.41
C HIS A 139 18.67 -14.06 -4.30
N ASP A 140 18.72 -13.64 -3.03
CA ASP A 140 18.87 -14.53 -1.90
C ASP A 140 17.52 -15.12 -1.46
N LYS A 141 17.56 -16.39 -0.98
CA LYS A 141 16.39 -17.10 -0.43
C LYS A 141 15.70 -16.34 0.71
N GLU A 142 16.44 -15.52 1.47
CA GLU A 142 15.86 -14.69 2.53
C GLU A 142 14.96 -13.60 1.94
N TYR A 143 15.26 -13.09 0.77
CA TYR A 143 14.42 -12.14 0.06
C TYR A 143 13.25 -12.82 -0.66
N ASP A 144 13.41 -14.06 -1.13
CA ASP A 144 12.37 -14.85 -1.79
C ASP A 144 11.16 -15.12 -0.89
N LYS A 145 11.31 -15.06 0.42
CA LYS A 145 10.18 -15.12 1.37
C LYS A 145 9.10 -14.07 1.07
N TYR A 146 9.47 -12.96 0.46
CA TYR A 146 8.56 -11.85 0.13
C TYR A 146 7.98 -11.94 -1.29
N ARG A 147 8.33 -12.98 -2.07
CA ARG A 147 7.86 -13.26 -3.43
C ARG A 147 6.90 -14.44 -3.53
N GLN A 148 6.51 -15.02 -2.41
CA GLN A 148 5.63 -16.20 -2.36
C GLN A 148 4.17 -15.79 -2.60
N TYR A 149 3.85 -15.37 -3.82
CA TYR A 149 2.57 -14.78 -4.20
C TYR A 149 1.40 -15.78 -4.10
N ASP A 150 1.65 -17.07 -4.24
CA ASP A 150 0.71 -18.18 -4.03
C ASP A 150 0.20 -18.29 -2.59
N ARG A 151 0.93 -17.71 -1.62
CA ARG A 151 0.54 -17.71 -0.21
C ARG A 151 -0.50 -16.64 0.14
N PHE A 152 -0.77 -15.66 -0.72
CA PHE A 152 -1.81 -14.67 -0.44
C PHE A 152 -3.18 -15.32 -0.37
N GLU A 153 -3.77 -15.39 0.82
CA GLU A 153 -4.98 -16.16 1.11
C GLU A 153 -6.18 -15.70 0.28
N LYS A 154 -6.56 -14.44 0.42
CA LYS A 154 -7.68 -13.83 -0.29
C LYS A 154 -7.26 -13.30 -1.67
N CYS A 155 -6.16 -12.55 -1.70
CA CYS A 155 -5.80 -11.77 -2.90
C CYS A 155 -5.46 -12.66 -4.10
N ARG A 156 -4.91 -13.87 -3.91
CA ARG A 156 -4.59 -14.77 -5.03
C ARG A 156 -5.80 -15.17 -5.88
N LYS A 157 -7.00 -15.10 -5.31
CA LYS A 157 -8.26 -15.40 -6.00
C LYS A 157 -8.90 -14.13 -6.61
N CYS A 158 -8.35 -12.95 -6.31
CA CYS A 158 -8.88 -11.67 -6.75
C CYS A 158 -8.40 -11.35 -8.17
N GLU A 159 -9.29 -10.91 -9.04
CA GLU A 159 -8.96 -10.44 -10.40
C GLU A 159 -7.93 -9.30 -10.41
N LEU A 160 -7.89 -8.48 -9.35
CA LEU A 160 -6.92 -7.39 -9.19
C LEU A 160 -5.55 -7.85 -8.68
N PHE A 161 -5.31 -9.14 -8.48
CA PHE A 161 -4.11 -9.63 -7.80
C PHE A 161 -2.79 -9.09 -8.38
N ARG A 162 -2.72 -8.96 -9.69
CA ARG A 162 -1.52 -8.47 -10.39
C ARG A 162 -1.32 -6.95 -10.27
N PHE A 163 -2.34 -6.23 -9.83
CA PHE A 163 -2.37 -4.76 -9.71
C PHE A 163 -2.54 -4.29 -8.27
N CYS A 164 -3.17 -5.10 -7.41
CA CYS A 164 -3.43 -4.78 -6.01
C CYS A 164 -3.37 -6.05 -5.17
N ARG A 165 -2.53 -6.05 -4.15
CA ARG A 165 -2.44 -7.11 -3.13
C ARG A 165 -2.67 -6.56 -1.73
N GLY A 166 -3.33 -5.38 -1.64
CA GLY A 166 -3.38 -4.61 -0.41
C GLY A 166 -1.98 -4.16 0.04
N CYS A 167 -1.82 -3.93 1.32
CA CYS A 167 -0.53 -3.60 1.91
C CYS A 167 -0.07 -4.72 2.86
N PRO A 168 0.90 -5.56 2.48
CA PRO A 168 1.41 -6.63 3.35
C PRO A 168 1.92 -6.14 4.71
N ALA A 169 2.47 -4.91 4.78
CA ALA A 169 2.92 -4.34 6.03
C ALA A 169 1.77 -3.94 6.96
N VAL A 170 0.66 -3.41 6.41
CA VAL A 170 -0.57 -3.18 7.17
C VAL A 170 -1.12 -4.50 7.67
N THR A 171 -1.26 -5.48 6.79
CA THR A 171 -1.76 -6.82 7.12
C THR A 171 -0.91 -7.47 8.21
N TYR A 172 0.41 -7.41 8.09
CA TYR A 172 1.34 -7.94 9.08
C TYR A 172 1.16 -7.28 10.46
N GLY A 173 0.97 -5.97 10.50
CA GLY A 173 0.75 -5.25 11.75
C GLY A 173 -0.52 -5.69 12.50
N TYR A 174 -1.54 -6.15 11.78
CA TYR A 174 -2.79 -6.65 12.39
C TYR A 174 -2.75 -8.14 12.73
N SER A 175 -2.07 -8.96 11.95
CA SER A 175 -2.20 -10.43 12.04
C SER A 175 -0.88 -11.18 12.21
N HIS A 176 0.27 -10.49 12.18
CA HIS A 176 1.60 -11.08 12.09
C HIS A 176 1.77 -12.05 10.89
N ASN A 177 0.87 -11.95 9.90
CA ASN A 177 0.89 -12.70 8.65
C ASN A 177 0.74 -11.75 7.47
N MET A 178 1.82 -11.47 6.74
CA MET A 178 1.81 -10.55 5.61
C MET A 178 0.99 -11.03 4.40
N TYR A 179 0.65 -12.32 4.36
CA TYR A 179 -0.11 -12.96 3.28
C TYR A 179 -1.62 -13.04 3.57
N GLY A 180 -2.04 -12.65 4.78
CA GLY A 180 -3.43 -12.61 5.17
C GLY A 180 -4.26 -11.57 4.41
N ARG A 181 -5.53 -11.48 4.78
CA ARG A 181 -6.44 -10.45 4.24
C ARG A 181 -6.02 -9.06 4.71
N ASP A 182 -5.89 -8.11 3.79
CA ASP A 182 -5.73 -6.70 4.15
C ASP A 182 -6.97 -6.22 4.94
N PRO A 183 -6.79 -5.72 6.17
CA PRO A 183 -7.90 -5.42 7.08
C PRO A 183 -8.82 -4.30 6.60
N GLN A 184 -8.37 -3.42 5.70
CA GLN A 184 -9.18 -2.36 5.12
C GLN A 184 -9.71 -2.68 3.72
N CYS A 185 -9.42 -3.87 3.16
CA CYS A 185 -9.94 -4.26 1.86
C CYS A 185 -11.43 -4.62 1.96
N TRP A 186 -12.27 -3.84 1.30
CA TRP A 186 -13.74 -4.02 1.26
C TRP A 186 -14.24 -4.96 0.17
N LYS A 187 -13.40 -5.35 -0.81
CA LYS A 187 -13.80 -6.30 -1.85
C LYS A 187 -13.97 -7.69 -1.26
N GLU A 188 -15.10 -8.34 -1.53
CA GLU A 188 -15.25 -9.77 -1.25
C GLU A 188 -14.73 -10.59 -2.44
N VAL A 189 -14.16 -11.74 -2.14
CA VAL A 189 -13.64 -12.72 -3.10
C VAL A 189 -14.07 -14.09 -2.62
N ASP A 190 -14.79 -14.81 -3.45
CA ASP A 190 -15.30 -16.17 -3.21
C ASP A 190 -14.20 -17.25 -3.28
#